data_cd8b9ba6d95b2ae971e5361196051070
#
_entry.id   cd8b9ba6d95b2ae971e5361196051070
#
_cell.length_a   1.000
_cell.length_b   1.000
_cell.length_c   1.000
_cell.angle_alpha   90.00
_cell.angle_beta   90.00
_cell.angle_gamma   90.00
#
_symmetry.space_group_name_H-M   'P 1'
#
loop_
_entity.id
_entity.type
_entity.pdbx_description
1 polymer ?
#
loop_
_entity_poly.entity_id
_entity_poly.type
_entity_poly.pdbx_seq_one_letter_code
_entity_poly.pdbx_strand_id
1 'polypeptide(L)'
;ERSTHAGINTSGSQGGRSQASTMPEQIRLHTKVVGGRIDDPGIRTRLIRYEQNDLAQRLTQQRVIEETRAHAPGFASSAVKLTGALHAQDGDELLLDASGTHGLDWGATGSSIEASEITNAWLRQKALTIAGGTKEIQLNIIAKRVLGLPD
;
A
#
# COMPACT_ATOMS: atom_id res chain seq x y z
N GLU A 1 37.00 23.97 0.81
CA GLU A 1 36.02 23.33 1.70
C GLU A 1 34.94 22.67 0.85
N ARG A 2 35.00 21.33 0.84
CA ARG A 2 34.03 20.51 0.07
C ARG A 2 32.93 20.10 1.02
N SER A 3 31.70 20.62 0.79
CA SER A 3 30.49 20.17 1.46
C SER A 3 30.00 18.89 0.78
N THR A 4 30.12 17.77 1.47
CA THR A 4 29.57 16.48 1.07
C THR A 4 28.12 16.42 1.51
N HIS A 5 27.19 16.61 0.57
CA HIS A 5 25.79 16.27 0.80
C HIS A 5 25.65 14.75 0.80
N ALA A 6 25.44 14.18 1.98
CA ALA A 6 24.99 12.81 2.14
C ALA A 6 23.56 12.68 1.63
N GLY A 7 23.40 12.07 0.47
CA GLY A 7 22.10 11.68 -0.05
C GLY A 7 21.51 10.61 0.86
N ILE A 8 20.39 10.92 1.48
CA ILE A 8 19.58 9.93 2.22
C ILE A 8 18.92 9.02 1.19
N ASN A 9 19.49 7.85 1.03
CA ASN A 9 18.97 6.79 0.20
C ASN A 9 17.80 6.12 0.96
N THR A 10 16.57 6.61 0.76
CA THR A 10 15.36 5.96 1.27
C THR A 10 14.92 4.84 0.35
N SER A 11 15.78 3.85 0.15
CA SER A 11 15.35 2.55 -0.33
C SER A 11 14.67 1.83 0.83
N GLY A 12 13.36 2.09 0.99
CA GLY A 12 12.52 1.28 1.84
C GLY A 12 12.61 -0.17 1.37
N SER A 13 13.22 -1.01 2.17
CA SER A 13 13.25 -2.46 2.00
C SER A 13 11.81 -2.97 1.91
N GLN A 14 11.33 -3.18 0.69
CA GLN A 14 10.15 -3.99 0.44
C GLN A 14 10.54 -5.44 0.74
N GLY A 15 10.19 -5.90 1.94
CA GLY A 15 10.42 -7.29 2.33
C GLY A 15 9.69 -8.23 1.38
N GLY A 16 10.45 -9.09 0.73
CA GLY A 16 10.19 -10.47 0.37
C GLY A 16 8.95 -10.87 -0.43
N ARG A 17 8.14 -9.96 -0.99
CA ARG A 17 7.17 -10.37 -2.02
C ARG A 17 7.90 -10.60 -3.31
N SER A 18 7.75 -11.79 -3.88
CA SER A 18 8.17 -12.05 -5.26
C SER A 18 7.65 -10.92 -6.14
N GLN A 19 8.54 -10.13 -6.74
CA GLN A 19 8.21 -8.92 -7.53
C GLN A 19 7.38 -9.19 -8.79
N ALA A 20 6.88 -10.40 -8.97
CA ALA A 20 6.22 -10.86 -10.19
C ALA A 20 4.71 -11.12 -10.06
N SER A 21 4.14 -11.26 -8.85
CA SER A 21 2.72 -11.61 -8.71
C SER A 21 1.84 -10.42 -8.37
N THR A 22 0.79 -10.25 -9.18
CA THR A 22 -0.25 -9.23 -8.94
C THR A 22 -1.10 -9.59 -7.71
N MET A 23 -1.79 -8.62 -7.12
CA MET A 23 -2.70 -8.89 -6.00
C MET A 23 -3.76 -9.97 -6.34
N PRO A 24 -4.41 -9.96 -7.53
CA PRO A 24 -5.33 -11.04 -7.92
C PRO A 24 -4.69 -12.43 -7.93
N GLU A 25 -3.44 -12.55 -8.36
CA GLU A 25 -2.71 -13.82 -8.36
C GLU A 25 -2.41 -14.27 -6.93
N GLN A 26 -1.94 -13.38 -6.07
CA GLN A 26 -1.69 -13.69 -4.66
C GLN A 26 -2.97 -14.14 -3.95
N ILE A 27 -4.08 -13.43 -4.11
CA ILE A 27 -5.38 -13.80 -3.50
C ILE A 27 -5.85 -15.19 -3.98
N ARG A 28 -5.65 -15.53 -5.25
CA ARG A 28 -6.03 -16.84 -5.80
C ARG A 28 -5.25 -18.00 -5.20
N LEU A 29 -4.04 -17.78 -4.69
CA LEU A 29 -3.26 -18.82 -4.01
C LEU A 29 -3.88 -19.22 -2.66
N HIS A 30 -4.59 -18.29 -2.03
CA HIS A 30 -5.15 -18.47 -0.69
C HIS A 30 -6.67 -18.70 -0.66
N THR A 31 -7.35 -18.64 -1.82
CA THR A 31 -8.79 -18.74 -1.91
C THR A 31 -9.23 -19.85 -2.86
N LYS A 32 -10.42 -20.41 -2.60
CA LYS A 32 -11.03 -21.36 -3.52
C LYS A 32 -11.45 -20.67 -4.82
N VAL A 33 -11.08 -21.24 -5.95
CA VAL A 33 -11.44 -20.76 -7.29
C VAL A 33 -12.36 -21.75 -7.98
N VAL A 34 -13.52 -21.30 -8.45
CA VAL A 34 -14.51 -22.10 -9.17
C VAL A 34 -14.82 -21.42 -10.50
N GLY A 35 -14.68 -22.14 -11.60
CA GLY A 35 -14.92 -21.59 -12.94
C GLY A 35 -14.09 -20.34 -13.26
N GLY A 36 -12.84 -20.26 -12.76
CA GLY A 36 -11.95 -19.14 -12.94
C GLY A 36 -12.24 -17.92 -12.02
N ARG A 37 -13.23 -18.02 -11.13
CA ARG A 37 -13.64 -16.95 -10.19
C ARG A 37 -13.33 -17.35 -8.76
N ILE A 38 -12.87 -16.43 -7.95
CA ILE A 38 -12.76 -16.58 -6.49
C ILE A 38 -14.17 -16.90 -5.96
N ASP A 39 -14.32 -17.97 -5.20
CA ASP A 39 -15.63 -18.45 -4.74
C ASP A 39 -16.28 -17.50 -3.71
N ASP A 40 -15.47 -16.89 -2.85
CA ASP A 40 -15.92 -15.92 -1.85
C ASP A 40 -16.35 -14.58 -2.50
N PRO A 41 -17.63 -14.17 -2.39
CA PRO A 41 -18.11 -12.91 -2.97
C PRO A 41 -17.59 -11.67 -2.23
N GLY A 42 -17.30 -11.78 -0.93
CA GLY A 42 -16.73 -10.69 -0.13
C GLY A 42 -15.32 -10.36 -0.56
N ILE A 43 -14.47 -11.37 -0.64
CA ILE A 43 -13.10 -11.23 -1.15
C ILE A 43 -13.09 -10.70 -2.58
N ARG A 44 -13.97 -11.20 -3.47
CA ARG A 44 -14.10 -10.67 -4.84
C ARG A 44 -14.41 -9.18 -4.88
N THR A 45 -15.38 -8.74 -4.10
CA THR A 45 -15.80 -7.34 -4.06
C THR A 45 -14.67 -6.44 -3.55
N ARG A 46 -13.97 -6.87 -2.51
CA ARG A 46 -12.82 -6.14 -1.97
C ARG A 46 -11.68 -6.09 -2.97
N LEU A 47 -11.38 -7.20 -3.65
CA LEU A 47 -10.35 -7.25 -4.67
C LEU A 47 -10.64 -6.29 -5.83
N ILE A 48 -11.89 -6.22 -6.32
CA ILE A 48 -12.27 -5.28 -7.36
C ILE A 48 -12.05 -3.83 -6.90
N ARG A 49 -12.43 -3.49 -5.68
CA ARG A 49 -12.18 -2.14 -5.11
C ARG A 49 -10.70 -1.84 -4.98
N TYR A 50 -9.91 -2.83 -4.53
CA TYR A 50 -8.47 -2.71 -4.44
C TYR A 50 -7.85 -2.39 -5.81
N GLU A 51 -8.20 -3.14 -6.85
CA GLU A 51 -7.69 -2.92 -8.21
C GLU A 51 -8.10 -1.55 -8.79
N GLN A 52 -9.33 -1.10 -8.51
CA GLN A 52 -9.79 0.25 -8.90
C GLN A 52 -8.96 1.33 -8.22
N ASN A 53 -8.72 1.19 -6.91
CA ASN A 53 -7.92 2.14 -6.14
C ASN A 53 -6.45 2.10 -6.57
N ASP A 54 -5.91 0.93 -6.89
CA ASP A 54 -4.55 0.77 -7.40
C ASP A 54 -4.35 1.49 -8.74
N LEU A 55 -5.31 1.36 -9.65
CA LEU A 55 -5.30 2.09 -10.91
C LEU A 55 -5.34 3.61 -10.68
N ALA A 56 -6.25 4.08 -9.81
CA ALA A 56 -6.35 5.49 -9.46
C ALA A 56 -5.05 6.02 -8.83
N GLN A 57 -4.44 5.23 -7.95
CA GLN A 57 -3.16 5.56 -7.30
C GLN A 57 -2.03 5.68 -8.33
N ARG A 58 -1.91 4.74 -9.26
CA ARG A 58 -0.91 4.78 -10.34
C ARG A 58 -1.08 6.00 -11.24
N LEU A 59 -2.31 6.30 -11.67
CA LEU A 59 -2.58 7.46 -12.52
C LEU A 59 -2.27 8.77 -11.79
N THR A 60 -2.58 8.86 -10.50
CA THR A 60 -2.26 10.04 -9.69
C THR A 60 -0.76 10.20 -9.49
N GLN A 61 -0.02 9.12 -9.25
CA GLN A 61 1.45 9.13 -9.19
C GLN A 61 2.07 9.58 -10.51
N GLN A 62 1.57 9.07 -11.64
CA GLN A 62 2.03 9.48 -12.96
C GLN A 62 1.82 11.00 -13.16
N ARG A 63 0.66 11.52 -12.81
CA ARG A 63 0.39 12.95 -12.86
C ARG A 63 1.37 13.76 -12.04
N VAL A 64 1.67 13.35 -10.80
CA VAL A 64 2.66 14.02 -9.94
C VAL A 64 4.04 14.05 -10.58
N ILE A 65 4.45 12.95 -11.22
CA ILE A 65 5.72 12.88 -11.94
C ILE A 65 5.75 13.85 -13.12
N GLU A 66 4.68 13.92 -13.90
CA GLU A 66 4.55 14.83 -15.05
C GLU A 66 4.56 16.31 -14.61
N GLU A 67 3.81 16.66 -13.57
CA GLU A 67 3.81 18.01 -12.97
C GLU A 67 5.21 18.41 -12.46
N THR A 68 5.93 17.48 -11.84
CA THR A 68 7.30 17.70 -11.36
C THR A 68 8.27 17.95 -12.53
N ARG A 69 8.15 17.16 -13.60
CA ARG A 69 8.97 17.33 -14.81
C ARG A 69 8.70 18.64 -15.52
N ALA A 70 7.45 19.11 -15.49
CA ALA A 70 7.06 20.40 -16.06
C ALA A 70 7.45 21.61 -15.17
N HIS A 71 8.19 21.39 -14.06
CA HIS A 71 8.53 22.43 -13.06
C HIS A 71 7.31 23.16 -12.49
N ALA A 72 6.15 22.50 -12.50
CA ALA A 72 4.90 22.99 -11.94
C ALA A 72 4.39 21.98 -10.88
N PRO A 73 5.11 21.81 -9.74
CA PRO A 73 4.75 20.82 -8.74
C PRO A 73 3.38 21.16 -8.15
N GLY A 74 2.42 20.27 -8.38
CA GLY A 74 1.11 20.34 -7.77
C GLY A 74 1.13 19.85 -6.33
N PHE A 75 0.02 20.04 -5.62
CA PHE A 75 -0.14 19.58 -4.24
C PHE A 75 -0.55 18.12 -4.14
N ALA A 76 -0.66 17.41 -5.28
CA ALA A 76 -1.12 16.02 -5.33
C ALA A 76 -0.19 15.03 -4.61
N SER A 77 1.09 15.40 -4.38
CA SER A 77 2.06 14.56 -3.65
C SER A 77 1.61 14.19 -2.23
N SER A 78 0.96 15.12 -1.51
CA SER A 78 0.41 14.83 -0.17
C SER A 78 -0.78 13.86 -0.23
N ALA A 79 -1.63 14.00 -1.24
CA ALA A 79 -2.72 13.08 -1.48
C ALA A 79 -2.19 11.67 -1.83
N VAL A 80 -1.19 11.59 -2.72
CA VAL A 80 -0.53 10.31 -3.09
C VAL A 80 0.06 9.62 -1.88
N LYS A 81 0.74 10.36 -0.98
CA LYS A 81 1.32 9.77 0.24
C LYS A 81 0.23 9.19 1.14
N LEU A 82 -0.85 9.93 1.39
CA LEU A 82 -1.95 9.50 2.24
C LEU A 82 -2.68 8.29 1.65
N THR A 83 -3.12 8.40 0.40
CA THR A 83 -3.87 7.34 -0.28
C THR A 83 -3.02 6.10 -0.51
N GLY A 84 -1.72 6.26 -0.80
CA GLY A 84 -0.79 5.16 -0.96
C GLY A 84 -0.58 4.36 0.31
N ALA A 85 -0.46 5.02 1.47
CA ALA A 85 -0.33 4.34 2.76
C ALA A 85 -1.61 3.54 3.10
N LEU A 86 -2.78 4.12 2.87
CA LEU A 86 -4.07 3.45 3.10
C LEU A 86 -4.27 2.28 2.12
N HIS A 87 -3.93 2.47 0.86
CA HIS A 87 -4.02 1.43 -0.16
C HIS A 87 -3.11 0.23 0.14
N ALA A 88 -1.88 0.48 0.59
CA ALA A 88 -0.96 -0.59 0.99
C ALA A 88 -1.50 -1.38 2.19
N GLN A 89 -2.08 -0.71 3.18
CA GLN A 89 -2.73 -1.39 4.32
C GLN A 89 -3.93 -2.21 3.89
N ASP A 90 -4.80 -1.68 3.01
CA ASP A 90 -5.97 -2.39 2.49
C ASP A 90 -5.58 -3.66 1.72
N GLY A 91 -4.49 -3.60 0.94
CA GLY A 91 -3.95 -4.76 0.25
C GLY A 91 -3.46 -5.86 1.18
N ASP A 92 -2.72 -5.50 2.23
CA ASP A 92 -2.24 -6.49 3.20
C ASP A 92 -3.37 -7.05 4.07
N GLU A 93 -4.38 -6.24 4.41
CA GLU A 93 -5.59 -6.74 5.09
C GLU A 93 -6.40 -7.69 4.20
N LEU A 94 -6.52 -7.38 2.92
CA LEU A 94 -7.21 -8.25 1.97
C LEU A 94 -6.50 -9.59 1.82
N LEU A 95 -5.17 -9.59 1.74
CA LEU A 95 -4.37 -10.82 1.65
C LEU A 95 -4.45 -11.63 2.95
N LEU A 96 -4.40 -10.98 4.11
CA LEU A 96 -4.55 -11.62 5.41
C LEU A 96 -5.91 -12.31 5.53
N ASP A 97 -7.00 -11.63 5.16
CA ASP A 97 -8.35 -12.19 5.19
C ASP A 97 -8.51 -13.35 4.21
N ALA A 98 -7.94 -13.23 3.00
CA ALA A 98 -7.94 -14.31 2.01
C ALA A 98 -7.19 -15.56 2.49
N SER A 99 -6.16 -15.38 3.32
CA SER A 99 -5.40 -16.47 3.93
C SER A 99 -6.18 -17.21 5.04
N GLY A 100 -7.29 -16.66 5.50
CA GLY A 100 -8.15 -17.28 6.52
C GLY A 100 -7.40 -17.57 7.81
N THR A 101 -7.51 -18.80 8.32
CA THR A 101 -6.84 -19.21 9.56
C THR A 101 -5.31 -19.20 9.47
N HIS A 102 -4.73 -19.32 8.27
CA HIS A 102 -3.28 -19.18 8.06
C HIS A 102 -2.78 -17.76 8.35
N GLY A 103 -3.63 -16.75 8.17
CA GLY A 103 -3.32 -15.38 8.54
C GLY A 103 -3.20 -15.13 10.06
N LEU A 104 -3.59 -16.09 10.89
CA LEU A 104 -3.42 -16.03 12.34
C LEU A 104 -2.07 -16.61 12.81
N ASP A 105 -1.31 -17.14 11.89
CA ASP A 105 -0.05 -17.84 12.15
C ASP A 105 1.07 -16.81 12.32
N TRP A 106 1.62 -16.70 13.53
CA TRP A 106 2.67 -15.75 13.85
C TRP A 106 3.96 -16.45 14.29
N GLY A 107 4.60 -17.15 13.36
CA GLY A 107 5.92 -17.74 13.65
C GLY A 107 5.93 -18.76 14.79
N ALA A 108 4.77 -19.35 15.12
CA ALA A 108 4.69 -20.44 16.07
C ALA A 108 5.40 -21.68 15.52
N THR A 109 5.83 -22.58 16.38
CA THR A 109 6.46 -23.85 15.97
C THR A 109 5.48 -24.62 15.08
N GLY A 110 5.82 -24.78 13.79
CA GLY A 110 4.96 -25.44 12.79
C GLY A 110 4.28 -24.47 11.81
N SER A 111 4.42 -23.15 11.99
CA SER A 111 3.95 -22.15 11.02
C SER A 111 4.71 -22.25 9.71
N SER A 112 4.02 -22.04 8.58
CA SER A 112 4.70 -21.86 7.31
C SER A 112 5.42 -20.49 7.30
N ILE A 113 6.58 -20.41 6.65
CA ILE A 113 7.31 -19.16 6.46
C ILE A 113 6.42 -18.13 5.75
N GLU A 114 5.66 -18.59 4.75
CA GLU A 114 4.77 -17.75 3.95
C GLU A 114 3.65 -17.10 4.79
N ALA A 115 2.99 -17.86 5.67
CA ALA A 115 1.95 -17.34 6.58
C ALA A 115 2.52 -16.27 7.52
N SER A 116 3.70 -16.53 8.07
CA SER A 116 4.41 -15.55 8.91
C SER A 116 4.79 -14.29 8.15
N GLU A 117 5.17 -14.39 6.87
CA GLU A 117 5.50 -13.24 6.02
C GLU A 117 4.29 -12.35 5.75
N ILE A 118 3.11 -12.93 5.46
CA ILE A 118 1.86 -12.18 5.26
C ILE A 118 1.52 -11.39 6.52
N THR A 119 1.50 -12.03 7.68
CA THR A 119 1.19 -11.38 8.96
C THR A 119 2.20 -10.29 9.31
N ASN A 120 3.48 -10.56 9.13
CA ASN A 120 4.54 -9.57 9.37
C ASN A 120 4.47 -8.39 8.39
N ALA A 121 4.09 -8.61 7.13
CA ALA A 121 3.88 -7.54 6.16
C ALA A 121 2.73 -6.64 6.61
N TRP A 122 1.58 -7.21 6.96
CA TRP A 122 0.42 -6.49 7.48
C TRP A 122 0.75 -5.63 8.69
N LEU A 123 1.48 -6.17 9.68
CA LEU A 123 1.91 -5.43 10.86
C LEU A 123 2.84 -4.25 10.51
N ARG A 124 3.82 -4.47 9.64
CA ARG A 124 4.74 -3.42 9.19
C ARG A 124 4.03 -2.29 8.46
N GLN A 125 3.00 -2.60 7.67
CA GLN A 125 2.24 -1.58 6.94
C GLN A 125 1.49 -0.61 7.86
N LYS A 126 1.17 -0.99 9.09
CA LYS A 126 0.59 -0.06 10.07
C LYS A 126 1.50 1.14 10.36
N ALA A 127 2.82 0.98 10.25
CA ALA A 127 3.77 2.06 10.42
C ALA A 127 3.73 3.11 9.28
N LEU A 128 3.23 2.78 8.09
CA LEU A 128 3.17 3.70 6.95
C LEU A 128 2.23 4.89 7.17
N THR A 129 1.23 4.73 8.04
CA THR A 129 0.34 5.84 8.41
C THR A 129 0.93 6.78 9.45
N ILE A 130 2.09 6.42 10.01
CA ILE A 130 2.84 7.22 10.98
C ILE A 130 4.10 7.80 10.32
N ALA A 131 4.84 6.97 9.59
CA ALA A 131 6.08 7.34 8.93
C ALA A 131 5.88 8.45 7.88
N GLY A 132 6.70 9.47 7.92
CA GLY A 132 6.61 10.61 6.98
C GLY A 132 5.40 11.53 7.20
N GLY A 133 4.82 11.54 8.39
CA GLY A 133 3.66 12.33 8.81
C GLY A 133 2.37 11.52 8.90
N THR A 134 1.70 11.68 10.03
CA THR A 134 0.45 10.95 10.29
C THR A 134 -0.66 11.34 9.33
N LYS A 135 -1.72 10.56 9.30
CA LYS A 135 -2.94 10.83 8.51
C LYS A 135 -3.46 12.25 8.78
N GLU A 136 -3.49 12.67 10.04
CA GLU A 136 -3.98 13.97 10.47
C GLU A 136 -3.10 15.10 9.93
N ILE A 137 -1.78 14.95 9.97
CA ILE A 137 -0.83 15.91 9.41
C ILE A 137 -1.02 16.01 7.89
N GLN A 138 -1.15 14.89 7.19
CA GLN A 138 -1.38 14.89 5.74
C GLN A 138 -2.73 15.54 5.38
N LEU A 139 -3.79 15.28 6.14
CA LEU A 139 -5.09 15.93 5.96
C LEU A 139 -5.01 17.45 6.19
N ASN A 140 -4.28 17.89 7.21
CA ASN A 140 -4.05 19.32 7.45
C ASN A 140 -3.28 19.99 6.29
N ILE A 141 -2.26 19.32 5.76
CA ILE A 141 -1.53 19.82 4.59
C ILE A 141 -2.47 19.93 3.37
N ILE A 142 -3.29 18.92 3.13
CA ILE A 142 -4.25 18.92 2.04
C ILE A 142 -5.28 20.04 2.25
N ALA A 143 -5.87 20.15 3.43
CA ALA A 143 -6.85 21.17 3.75
C ALA A 143 -6.30 22.58 3.50
N LYS A 144 -5.12 22.88 4.02
CA LYS A 144 -4.54 24.24 3.95
C LYS A 144 -3.92 24.55 2.59
N ARG A 145 -3.12 23.62 2.02
CA ARG A 145 -2.31 23.90 0.83
C ARG A 145 -3.00 23.51 -0.48
N VAL A 146 -3.87 22.49 -0.46
CA VAL A 146 -4.58 22.04 -1.66
C VAL A 146 -5.94 22.70 -1.78
N LEU A 147 -6.70 22.74 -0.68
CA LEU A 147 -8.08 23.23 -0.67
C LEU A 147 -8.17 24.71 -0.23
N GLY A 148 -7.09 25.31 0.33
CA GLY A 148 -7.10 26.70 0.78
C GLY A 148 -8.06 26.97 1.94
N LEU A 149 -8.35 25.96 2.77
CA LEU A 149 -9.24 26.12 3.91
C LEU A 149 -8.56 26.96 5.01
N PRO A 150 -9.32 27.77 5.76
CA PRO A 150 -8.81 28.56 6.88
C PRO A 150 -8.27 27.67 8.01
N ASP A 151 -7.45 28.29 8.89
CA ASP A 151 -6.93 27.66 10.12
C ASP A 151 -8.03 27.40 11.15
#